data_146e260c3dc629f79fa0d5eaef274f6a
#
_entry.id   146e260c3dc629f79fa0d5eaef274f6a
#
_cell.length_a   1.000
_cell.length_b   1.000
_cell.length_c   1.000
_cell.angle_alpha   90.00
_cell.angle_beta   90.00
_cell.angle_gamma   90.00
#
_symmetry.space_group_name_H-M   'P 1'
#
loop_
_entity.id
_entity.type
_entity.pdbx_description
1 polymer ?
#
loop_
_entity_poly.entity_id
_entity_poly.type
_entity_poly.pdbx_seq_one_letter_code
_entity_poly.pdbx_strand_id
1 'polypeptide(L)'
;VLVALSAGFWWRARTGRAKLVRSGEIVDLGKLKATRAGQPVTSFGKKATLLQFSTEVCSICVQTAKYFKELESKNPDLTHIEVDLTDRMDLAAHFNVMQTPTTLILDRTGKVQARIGGAPKINVIQQELEKLEIK
;
A
#
# COMPACT_ATOMS: atom_id res chain seq x y z
N VAL A 1 -2.95 10.97 -32.69
CA VAL A 1 -4.12 10.50 -31.90
C VAL A 1 -3.94 9.05 -31.50
N LEU A 2 -3.57 8.16 -32.46
CA LEU A 2 -3.37 6.73 -32.15
C LEU A 2 -2.23 6.46 -31.16
N VAL A 3 -1.14 7.24 -31.23
CA VAL A 3 0.01 7.11 -30.31
C VAL A 3 -0.39 7.52 -28.88
N ALA A 4 -1.18 8.58 -28.74
CA ALA A 4 -1.65 9.04 -27.43
C ALA A 4 -2.62 8.03 -26.79
N LEU A 5 -3.48 7.41 -27.57
CA LEU A 5 -4.40 6.37 -27.10
C LEU A 5 -3.66 5.10 -26.67
N SER A 6 -2.65 4.69 -27.44
CA SER A 6 -1.84 3.51 -27.08
C SER A 6 -1.00 3.73 -25.83
N ALA A 7 -0.43 4.93 -25.64
CA ALA A 7 0.33 5.29 -24.44
C ALA A 7 -0.57 5.33 -23.21
N GLY A 8 -1.77 5.89 -23.31
CA GLY A 8 -2.76 5.92 -22.22
C GLY A 8 -3.22 4.52 -21.83
N PHE A 9 -3.47 3.66 -22.82
CA PHE A 9 -3.85 2.26 -22.57
C PHE A 9 -2.71 1.47 -21.90
N TRP A 10 -1.49 1.66 -22.37
CA TRP A 10 -0.31 1.01 -21.80
C TRP A 10 -0.04 1.46 -20.35
N TRP A 11 -0.19 2.75 -20.07
CA TRP A 11 -0.03 3.29 -18.72
C TRP A 11 -1.10 2.77 -17.78
N ARG A 12 -2.36 2.74 -18.25
CA ARG A 12 -3.50 2.20 -17.50
C ARG A 12 -3.36 0.70 -17.20
N ALA A 13 -2.77 -0.05 -18.13
CA ALA A 13 -2.51 -1.47 -17.96
C ALA A 13 -1.42 -1.76 -16.92
N ARG A 14 -0.50 -0.80 -16.66
CA ARG A 14 0.56 -0.94 -15.67
C ARG A 14 0.17 -0.47 -14.28
N THR A 15 -0.79 0.43 -14.17
CA THR A 15 -1.25 0.97 -12.89
C THR A 15 -2.04 -0.08 -12.10
N GLY A 16 -1.81 -0.14 -10.81
CA GLY A 16 -2.52 -1.05 -9.90
C GLY A 16 -2.04 -2.50 -9.92
N ARG A 17 -0.97 -2.81 -10.67
CA ARG A 17 -0.34 -4.15 -10.64
C ARG A 17 0.62 -4.27 -9.47
N ALA A 18 0.62 -5.42 -8.83
CA ALA A 18 1.62 -5.73 -7.83
C ALA A 18 2.98 -5.96 -8.50
N LYS A 19 3.99 -5.32 -7.94
CA LYS A 19 5.38 -5.54 -8.33
C LYS A 19 6.08 -6.27 -7.20
N LEU A 20 6.62 -7.43 -7.50
CA LEU A 20 7.40 -8.19 -6.52
C LEU A 20 8.66 -7.41 -6.16
N VAL A 21 8.87 -7.21 -4.86
CA VAL A 21 10.04 -6.49 -4.35
C VAL A 21 11.07 -7.53 -3.89
N ARG A 22 12.20 -7.57 -4.58
CA ARG A 22 13.28 -8.52 -4.26
C ARG A 22 14.20 -8.07 -3.13
N SER A 23 14.14 -6.80 -2.77
CA SER A 23 15.06 -6.23 -1.77
C SER A 23 14.85 -6.77 -0.35
N GLY A 24 13.67 -7.30 -0.07
CA GLY A 24 13.37 -7.86 1.24
C GLY A 24 13.48 -6.84 2.38
N GLU A 25 13.27 -5.56 2.09
CA GLU A 25 13.32 -4.51 3.09
C GLU A 25 12.29 -4.76 4.19
N ILE A 26 12.75 -4.62 5.43
CA ILE A 26 11.87 -4.67 6.61
C ILE A 26 11.54 -3.21 6.99
N VAL A 27 10.24 -2.93 7.09
CA VAL A 27 9.76 -1.60 7.42
C VAL A 27 9.96 -1.33 8.91
N ASP A 28 10.53 -0.17 9.23
CA ASP A 28 10.71 0.29 10.61
C ASP A 28 9.53 1.19 10.99
N LEU A 29 8.64 0.66 11.83
CA LEU A 29 7.45 1.39 12.32
C LEU A 29 7.82 2.65 13.11
N GLY A 30 8.94 2.64 13.81
CA GLY A 30 9.42 3.80 14.57
C GLY A 30 9.77 4.97 13.65
N LYS A 31 10.33 4.69 12.49
CA LYS A 31 10.65 5.71 11.48
C LYS A 31 9.41 6.23 10.74
N LEU A 32 8.41 5.38 10.53
CA LEU A 32 7.16 5.78 9.90
C LEU A 32 6.39 6.80 10.74
N LYS A 33 6.45 6.69 12.06
CA LYS A 33 5.67 7.50 12.99
C LYS A 33 4.16 7.50 12.64
N ALA A 34 3.68 6.37 12.15
CA ALA A 34 2.28 6.21 11.80
C ALA A 34 1.42 6.18 13.06
N THR A 35 0.24 6.78 12.97
CA THR A 35 -0.76 6.72 14.03
C THR A 35 -2.02 6.04 13.52
N ARG A 36 -2.75 5.45 14.45
CA ARG A 36 -4.02 4.80 14.19
C ARG A 36 -4.96 5.14 15.32
N ALA A 37 -6.06 5.82 15.00
CA ALA A 37 -6.98 6.38 16.00
C ALA A 37 -6.27 7.25 17.06
N GLY A 38 -5.28 8.05 16.64
CA GLY A 38 -4.50 8.92 17.51
C GLY A 38 -3.40 8.23 18.31
N GLN A 39 -3.26 6.91 18.22
CA GLN A 39 -2.24 6.14 18.94
C GLN A 39 -1.11 5.71 18.00
N PRO A 40 0.16 5.69 18.48
CA PRO A 40 1.27 5.21 17.66
C PRO A 40 1.08 3.75 17.25
N VAL A 41 1.40 3.43 16.00
CA VAL A 41 1.42 2.04 15.51
C VAL A 41 2.73 1.40 15.92
N THR A 42 2.65 0.33 16.70
CA THR A 42 3.82 -0.37 17.25
C THR A 42 3.96 -1.81 16.77
N SER A 43 2.98 -2.33 16.04
CA SER A 43 2.98 -3.71 15.57
C SER A 43 2.39 -3.85 14.18
N PHE A 44 2.85 -4.88 13.47
CA PHE A 44 2.29 -5.31 12.20
C PHE A 44 1.06 -6.22 12.42
N GLY A 45 0.33 -6.47 11.33
CA GLY A 45 -0.71 -7.50 11.34
C GLY A 45 -0.14 -8.89 11.63
N LYS A 46 -0.97 -9.78 12.17
CA LYS A 46 -0.54 -11.14 12.55
C LYS A 46 -0.04 -11.96 11.37
N LYS A 47 -0.60 -11.76 10.18
CA LYS A 47 -0.18 -12.42 8.94
C LYS A 47 0.27 -11.45 7.86
N ALA A 48 -0.36 -10.29 7.77
CA ALA A 48 -0.05 -9.30 6.75
C ALA A 48 -0.40 -7.89 7.19
N THR A 49 0.26 -6.92 6.56
CA THR A 49 -0.02 -5.49 6.73
C THR A 49 -0.14 -4.85 5.36
N LEU A 50 -1.18 -4.05 5.16
CA LEU A 50 -1.32 -3.15 4.03
C LEU A 50 -0.85 -1.77 4.46
N LEU A 51 0.34 -1.38 4.01
CA LEU A 51 0.91 -0.06 4.28
C LEU A 51 0.59 0.86 3.10
N GLN A 52 -0.28 1.83 3.33
CA GLN A 52 -0.73 2.77 2.32
C GLN A 52 -0.08 4.13 2.52
N PHE A 53 0.56 4.65 1.49
CA PHE A 53 1.05 6.02 1.44
C PHE A 53 0.04 6.89 0.72
N SER A 54 -0.37 7.99 1.35
CA SER A 54 -1.42 8.89 0.89
C SER A 54 -0.98 10.35 1.00
N THR A 55 -1.77 11.25 0.42
CA THR A 55 -1.64 12.71 0.62
C THR A 55 -3.02 13.29 0.91
N GLU A 56 -3.06 14.51 1.48
CA GLU A 56 -4.31 15.17 1.89
C GLU A 56 -5.29 15.40 0.73
N VAL A 57 -4.77 15.67 -0.47
CA VAL A 57 -5.58 16.03 -1.65
C VAL A 57 -5.76 14.85 -2.63
N CYS A 58 -5.85 13.64 -2.12
CA CYS A 58 -5.93 12.43 -2.93
C CYS A 58 -7.27 11.71 -2.72
N SER A 59 -8.22 11.92 -3.63
CA SER A 59 -9.55 11.27 -3.56
C SER A 59 -9.47 9.75 -3.71
N ILE A 60 -8.57 9.26 -4.58
CA ILE A 60 -8.34 7.82 -4.78
C ILE A 60 -7.76 7.19 -3.50
N CYS A 61 -6.94 7.93 -2.75
CA CYS A 61 -6.40 7.47 -1.48
C CYS A 61 -7.52 7.22 -0.45
N VAL A 62 -8.52 8.09 -0.40
CA VAL A 62 -9.68 7.94 0.49
C VAL A 62 -10.46 6.67 0.17
N GLN A 63 -10.73 6.42 -1.10
CA GLN A 63 -11.42 5.21 -1.56
C GLN A 63 -10.62 3.95 -1.28
N THR A 64 -9.31 4.00 -1.51
CA THR A 64 -8.40 2.89 -1.23
C THR A 64 -8.34 2.58 0.26
N ALA A 65 -8.25 3.61 1.11
CA ALA A 65 -8.25 3.44 2.56
C ALA A 65 -9.57 2.80 3.05
N LYS A 66 -10.68 3.22 2.50
CA LYS A 66 -12.00 2.65 2.82
C LYS A 66 -12.05 1.16 2.48
N TYR A 67 -11.59 0.79 1.31
CA TYR A 67 -11.51 -0.62 0.88
C TYR A 67 -10.61 -1.45 1.80
N PHE A 68 -9.44 -0.94 2.15
CA PHE A 68 -8.52 -1.64 3.04
C PHE A 68 -9.06 -1.79 4.46
N LYS A 69 -9.79 -0.80 4.96
CA LYS A 69 -10.48 -0.90 6.27
C LYS A 69 -11.55 -1.96 6.26
N GLU A 70 -12.27 -2.12 5.15
CA GLU A 70 -13.24 -3.21 4.99
C GLU A 70 -12.55 -4.57 5.01
N LEU A 71 -11.44 -4.72 4.31
CA LEU A 71 -10.63 -5.95 4.34
C LEU A 71 -10.15 -6.26 5.75
N GLU A 72 -9.63 -5.26 6.46
CA GLU A 72 -9.18 -5.39 7.84
C GLU A 72 -10.31 -5.84 8.78
N SER A 73 -11.51 -5.28 8.63
CA SER A 73 -12.66 -5.62 9.44
C SER A 73 -13.10 -7.08 9.27
N LYS A 74 -12.86 -7.66 8.11
CA LYS A 74 -13.21 -9.06 7.77
C LYS A 74 -12.10 -10.05 8.09
N ASN A 75 -10.87 -9.56 8.30
CA ASN A 75 -9.69 -10.41 8.49
C ASN A 75 -8.90 -9.95 9.72
N PRO A 76 -9.07 -10.60 10.88
CA PRO A 76 -8.38 -10.18 12.11
C PRO A 76 -6.86 -10.30 12.05
N ASP A 77 -6.34 -11.06 11.08
CA ASP A 77 -4.90 -11.25 10.87
C ASP A 77 -4.28 -10.20 9.94
N LEU A 78 -5.09 -9.30 9.39
CA LEU A 78 -4.68 -8.22 8.49
C LEU A 78 -4.79 -6.88 9.19
N THR A 79 -3.77 -6.04 9.06
CA THR A 79 -3.78 -4.66 9.56
C THR A 79 -3.55 -3.70 8.42
N HIS A 80 -4.32 -2.61 8.39
CA HIS A 80 -4.13 -1.50 7.47
C HIS A 80 -3.48 -0.33 8.21
N ILE A 81 -2.37 0.16 7.66
CA ILE A 81 -1.66 1.34 8.17
C ILE A 81 -1.63 2.38 7.04
N GLU A 82 -2.15 3.57 7.32
CA GLU A 82 -2.09 4.69 6.38
C GLU A 82 -1.09 5.73 6.86
N VAL A 83 -0.20 6.16 5.97
CA VAL A 83 0.81 7.19 6.26
C VAL A 83 0.60 8.35 5.30
N ASP A 84 0.37 9.54 5.86
CA ASP A 84 0.27 10.77 5.08
C ASP A 84 1.68 11.29 4.76
N LEU A 85 1.96 11.46 3.48
CA LEU A 85 3.24 11.96 2.98
C LEU A 85 3.26 13.46 2.73
N THR A 86 2.17 14.18 3.00
CA THR A 86 2.04 15.62 2.68
C THR A 86 3.25 16.41 3.21
N ASP A 87 3.65 16.17 4.46
CA ASP A 87 4.81 16.80 5.09
C ASP A 87 5.95 15.81 5.37
N ARG A 88 5.98 14.67 4.68
CA ARG A 88 6.95 13.61 4.90
C ARG A 88 7.67 13.22 3.61
N MET A 89 8.36 14.19 3.02
CA MET A 89 9.20 13.97 1.83
C MET A 89 10.35 13.02 2.10
N ASP A 90 10.80 12.91 3.34
CA ASP A 90 11.79 11.93 3.78
C ASP A 90 11.34 10.49 3.52
N LEU A 91 10.08 10.19 3.85
CA LEU A 91 9.49 8.86 3.61
C LEU A 91 9.22 8.62 2.14
N ALA A 92 8.73 9.65 1.42
CA ALA A 92 8.50 9.53 -0.02
C ALA A 92 9.80 9.17 -0.76
N ALA A 93 10.92 9.79 -0.38
CA ALA A 93 12.23 9.50 -0.95
C ALA A 93 12.72 8.10 -0.53
N HIS A 94 12.62 7.77 0.76
CA HIS A 94 13.08 6.47 1.28
C HIS A 94 12.38 5.28 0.59
N PHE A 95 11.06 5.36 0.44
CA PHE A 95 10.26 4.31 -0.18
C PHE A 95 10.07 4.49 -1.69
N ASN A 96 10.72 5.50 -2.27
CA ASN A 96 10.62 5.84 -3.70
C ASN A 96 9.16 5.95 -4.17
N VAL A 97 8.35 6.69 -3.42
CA VAL A 97 6.94 6.92 -3.74
C VAL A 97 6.83 8.03 -4.77
N MET A 98 6.44 7.67 -5.99
CA MET A 98 6.31 8.60 -7.12
C MET A 98 4.86 9.02 -7.38
N GLN A 99 3.91 8.35 -6.78
CA GLN A 99 2.48 8.63 -6.91
C GLN A 99 1.73 8.19 -5.67
N THR A 100 0.56 8.74 -5.43
CA THR A 100 -0.33 8.29 -4.36
C THR A 100 -1.69 7.87 -4.93
N PRO A 101 -2.32 6.84 -4.37
CA PRO A 101 -1.78 6.00 -3.31
C PRO A 101 -0.64 5.10 -3.81
N THR A 102 0.27 4.75 -2.92
CA THR A 102 1.21 3.63 -3.10
C THR A 102 1.01 2.68 -1.94
N THR A 103 0.85 1.41 -2.23
CA THR A 103 0.60 0.38 -1.22
C THR A 103 1.75 -0.61 -1.19
N LEU A 104 2.28 -0.86 0.00
CA LEU A 104 3.22 -1.95 0.26
C LEU A 104 2.48 -3.06 0.98
N ILE A 105 2.62 -4.29 0.50
CA ILE A 105 2.08 -5.48 1.17
C ILE A 105 3.22 -6.11 1.95
N LEU A 106 3.09 -6.12 3.26
CA LEU A 106 4.10 -6.61 4.19
C LEU A 106 3.67 -7.96 4.76
N ASP A 107 4.65 -8.83 5.03
CA ASP A 107 4.40 -10.05 5.78
C ASP A 107 4.32 -9.77 7.30
N ARG A 108 4.15 -10.80 8.10
CA ARG A 108 4.06 -10.70 9.58
C ARG A 108 5.29 -10.08 10.22
N THR A 109 6.45 -10.12 9.56
CA THR A 109 7.70 -9.55 10.08
C THR A 109 7.91 -8.10 9.67
N GLY A 110 7.04 -7.57 8.82
CA GLY A 110 7.17 -6.23 8.24
C GLY A 110 8.02 -6.19 6.97
N LYS A 111 8.37 -7.34 6.43
CA LYS A 111 9.13 -7.44 5.17
C LYS A 111 8.22 -7.16 3.97
N VAL A 112 8.68 -6.27 3.08
CA VAL A 112 7.93 -5.92 1.87
C VAL A 112 7.90 -7.10 0.90
N GLN A 113 6.71 -7.57 0.58
CA GLN A 113 6.48 -8.66 -0.37
C GLN A 113 6.08 -8.13 -1.75
N ALA A 114 5.25 -7.11 -1.79
CA ALA A 114 4.78 -6.54 -3.04
C ALA A 114 4.53 -5.04 -2.91
N ARG A 115 4.54 -4.36 -4.05
CA ARG A 115 4.32 -2.92 -4.16
C ARG A 115 3.30 -2.65 -5.27
N ILE A 116 2.32 -1.82 -4.97
CA ILE A 116 1.30 -1.41 -5.93
C ILE A 116 1.29 0.11 -6.01
N GLY A 117 1.58 0.65 -7.20
CA GLY A 117 1.50 2.08 -7.48
C GLY A 117 0.13 2.44 -8.03
N GLY A 118 -0.46 3.53 -7.51
CA GLY A 118 -1.77 4.00 -7.92
C GLY A 118 -2.92 3.20 -7.33
N ALA A 119 -4.13 3.37 -7.88
CA ALA A 119 -5.32 2.66 -7.41
C ALA A 119 -5.12 1.14 -7.53
N PRO A 120 -5.19 0.40 -6.42
CA PRO A 120 -4.98 -1.04 -6.47
C PRO A 120 -6.18 -1.75 -7.11
N LYS A 121 -5.90 -2.81 -7.86
CA LYS A 121 -6.95 -3.68 -8.39
C LYS A 121 -7.32 -4.72 -7.33
N ILE A 122 -8.62 -4.91 -7.10
CA ILE A 122 -9.13 -5.82 -6.06
C ILE A 122 -8.58 -7.22 -6.22
N ASN A 123 -8.60 -7.78 -7.44
CA ASN A 123 -8.08 -9.12 -7.72
C ASN A 123 -6.58 -9.25 -7.42
N VAL A 124 -5.80 -8.19 -7.64
CA VAL A 124 -4.35 -8.17 -7.36
C VAL A 124 -4.12 -8.19 -5.84
N ILE A 125 -4.85 -7.37 -5.09
CA ILE A 125 -4.78 -7.37 -3.62
C ILE A 125 -5.14 -8.75 -3.07
N GLN A 126 -6.23 -9.35 -3.55
CA GLN A 126 -6.66 -10.67 -3.09
C GLN A 126 -5.61 -11.75 -3.35
N GLN A 127 -5.01 -11.77 -4.55
CA GLN A 127 -3.96 -12.72 -4.89
C GLN A 127 -2.72 -12.58 -3.99
N GLU A 128 -2.30 -11.37 -3.72
CA GLU A 128 -1.14 -11.13 -2.86
C GLU A 128 -1.42 -11.48 -1.39
N LEU A 129 -2.62 -11.21 -0.91
CA LEU A 129 -3.02 -11.58 0.44
C LEU A 129 -3.14 -13.11 0.61
N GLU A 130 -3.63 -13.81 -0.40
CA GLU A 130 -3.70 -15.29 -0.39
C GLU A 130 -2.32 -15.92 -0.22
N LYS A 131 -1.29 -15.34 -0.84
CA LYS A 131 0.11 -15.79 -0.66
C LYS A 131 0.59 -15.66 0.78
N LEU A 132 -0.02 -14.78 1.55
CA LEU A 132 0.26 -14.55 2.97
C LEU A 132 -0.75 -15.22 3.90
N GLU A 133 -1.51 -16.20 3.37
CA GLU A 133 -2.48 -17.00 4.11
C GLU A 133 -3.69 -16.20 4.63
N ILE A 134 -4.06 -15.12 3.95
CA ILE A 134 -5.28 -14.37 4.22
C ILE A 134 -6.32 -14.73 3.16
N LYS A 135 -7.44 -15.22 3.62
CA LYS A 135 -8.54 -15.66 2.76
C LYS A 135 -9.65 -14.61 2.64
#